data_a9184c641f032ae2771f890d1e8e852e
#
_entry.id   a9184c641f032ae2771f890d1e8e852e
#
_cell.length_a   1.000
_cell.length_b   1.000
_cell.length_c   1.000
_cell.angle_alpha   90.00
_cell.angle_beta   90.00
_cell.angle_gamma   90.00
#
_symmetry.space_group_name_H-M   'P 1'
#
loop_
_entity.id
_entity.type
_entity.pdbx_description
1 polymer ?
#
loop_
_entity_poly.entity_id
_entity_poly.type
_entity_poly.pdbx_seq_one_letter_code
_entity_poly.pdbx_strand_id
1 'polypeptide(L)'
;MLTSGQQERKSKQRKIRNSEYYDMEGTFDRLYAESKKDKTFNHLMEIIESEENIKLAYRTIKKNTGSDTSGVDKRTIADLAKLSEEEYVRLIRKQFSNYHPRPVRRVDIPKPNGKTRPLGIPTIVDRIVQQCILQVMEPICEAKFSENSNGFRPNRSAETAIAQCMRLIQVQHLYHVVDLDIKGFFDNISHTKLIRQIWALGIRDKKLLCIIKEMLKAPVVLPNGEKTYPARGTPQGGILSPLLANIVLNELDWWIASQWEQMPTKTKFKTRSNVQGTEIKSHAYRALRRSRLKEMHAVRYADDFKIFCATHEDAVRAYKATELWLKDRLGLEISPDKSKVVNLKRQYSDFLGFKLKIRKKGKKYVVRSHMSDKAYKKAHEKVSEEVKKLAHSSDD
;
A
#
# COMPACT_ATOMS: atom_id res chain seq x y z
N MET A 1 37.40 -33.89 -31.37
CA MET A 1 36.58 -34.45 -30.30
C MET A 1 36.25 -33.32 -29.33
N LEU A 2 35.06 -32.78 -29.43
CA LEU A 2 34.56 -31.71 -28.58
C LEU A 2 33.60 -32.33 -27.59
N THR A 3 33.95 -32.33 -26.31
CA THR A 3 33.08 -32.78 -25.24
C THR A 3 32.23 -31.60 -24.76
N SER A 4 30.97 -31.64 -25.10
CA SER A 4 29.94 -30.70 -24.61
C SER A 4 29.62 -30.97 -23.15
N GLY A 5 30.10 -30.12 -22.25
CA GLY A 5 29.66 -30.09 -20.87
C GLY A 5 28.27 -29.43 -20.78
N GLN A 6 27.22 -30.20 -20.81
CA GLN A 6 25.89 -29.76 -20.40
C GLN A 6 25.89 -29.57 -18.88
N GLN A 7 26.00 -28.32 -18.42
CA GLN A 7 25.65 -27.97 -17.03
C GLN A 7 24.14 -28.08 -16.87
N GLU A 8 23.66 -29.13 -16.22
CA GLU A 8 22.32 -29.24 -15.71
C GLU A 8 22.02 -28.05 -14.77
N ARG A 9 21.23 -27.12 -15.26
CA ARG A 9 20.62 -26.09 -14.39
C ARG A 9 19.71 -26.82 -13.40
N LYS A 10 20.16 -27.05 -12.16
CA LYS A 10 19.30 -27.48 -11.06
C LYS A 10 18.10 -26.56 -11.00
N SER A 11 16.91 -27.07 -11.34
CA SER A 11 15.66 -26.36 -11.18
C SER A 11 15.51 -26.03 -9.69
N LYS A 12 15.44 -24.73 -9.35
CA LYS A 12 15.15 -24.32 -7.97
C LYS A 12 13.82 -24.93 -7.59
N GLN A 13 13.81 -25.87 -6.64
CA GLN A 13 12.58 -26.43 -6.09
C GLN A 13 11.65 -25.27 -5.74
N ARG A 14 10.46 -25.25 -6.35
CA ARG A 14 9.42 -24.24 -6.08
C ARG A 14 9.01 -24.41 -4.63
N LYS A 15 9.29 -23.46 -3.78
CA LYS A 15 8.79 -23.48 -2.40
C LYS A 15 7.27 -23.31 -2.45
N ILE A 16 6.54 -24.25 -1.87
CA ILE A 16 5.08 -24.17 -1.71
C ILE A 16 4.74 -22.88 -0.97
N ARG A 17 3.83 -22.09 -1.52
CA ARG A 17 3.31 -20.87 -0.87
C ARG A 17 2.50 -21.27 0.35
N ASN A 18 2.46 -20.43 1.38
CA ASN A 18 1.66 -20.75 2.57
C ASN A 18 0.16 -20.90 2.24
N SER A 19 -0.37 -20.12 1.29
CA SER A 19 -1.76 -20.22 0.83
C SER A 19 -2.06 -21.56 0.16
N GLU A 20 -1.12 -22.08 -0.64
CA GLU A 20 -1.22 -23.42 -1.25
C GLU A 20 -1.24 -24.52 -0.16
N TYR A 21 -0.38 -24.40 0.85
CA TYR A 21 -0.29 -25.37 1.94
C TYR A 21 -1.59 -25.49 2.76
N TYR A 22 -2.31 -24.38 2.94
CA TYR A 22 -3.58 -24.33 3.67
C TYR A 22 -4.81 -24.34 2.75
N ASP A 23 -4.67 -24.69 1.50
CA ASP A 23 -5.76 -24.79 0.50
C ASP A 23 -6.60 -23.50 0.32
N MET A 24 -5.96 -22.33 0.53
CA MET A 24 -6.63 -21.04 0.43
C MET A 24 -6.43 -20.35 -0.92
N GLU A 25 -5.52 -20.84 -1.78
CA GLU A 25 -5.18 -20.20 -3.06
C GLU A 25 -6.39 -20.13 -3.99
N GLY A 26 -7.08 -21.26 -4.20
CA GLY A 26 -8.28 -21.30 -5.04
C GLY A 26 -9.41 -20.41 -4.53
N THR A 27 -9.54 -20.26 -3.21
CA THR A 27 -10.51 -19.36 -2.59
C THR A 27 -10.15 -17.89 -2.87
N PHE A 28 -8.88 -17.49 -2.74
CA PHE A 28 -8.43 -16.13 -3.00
C PHE A 28 -8.54 -15.77 -4.49
N ASP A 29 -8.18 -16.68 -5.39
CA ASP A 29 -8.32 -16.49 -6.84
C ASP A 29 -9.77 -16.33 -7.26
N ARG A 30 -10.68 -17.11 -6.67
CA ARG A 30 -12.13 -16.99 -6.87
C ARG A 30 -12.64 -15.64 -6.41
N LEU A 31 -12.28 -15.17 -5.20
CA LEU A 31 -12.67 -13.87 -4.68
C LEU A 31 -12.19 -12.73 -5.58
N TYR A 32 -10.95 -12.80 -6.06
CA TYR A 32 -10.40 -11.84 -7.01
C TYR A 32 -11.18 -11.84 -8.34
N ALA A 33 -11.39 -13.00 -8.93
CA ALA A 33 -12.08 -13.15 -10.21
C ALA A 33 -13.56 -12.70 -10.14
N GLU A 34 -14.24 -12.98 -9.05
CA GLU A 34 -15.62 -12.55 -8.80
C GLU A 34 -15.71 -11.04 -8.57
N SER A 35 -14.79 -10.48 -7.79
CA SER A 35 -14.70 -9.02 -7.59
C SER A 35 -14.44 -8.30 -8.90
N LYS A 36 -13.59 -8.82 -9.77
CA LYS A 36 -13.33 -8.25 -11.10
C LYS A 36 -14.56 -8.21 -12.00
N LYS A 37 -15.55 -9.07 -11.73
CA LYS A 37 -16.87 -9.11 -12.42
C LYS A 37 -17.95 -8.30 -11.68
N ASP A 38 -17.56 -7.41 -10.77
CA ASP A 38 -18.47 -6.57 -9.97
C ASP A 38 -19.46 -7.33 -9.08
N LYS A 39 -19.17 -8.60 -8.72
CA LYS A 39 -19.96 -9.31 -7.73
C LYS A 39 -19.85 -8.70 -6.34
N THR A 40 -20.90 -8.85 -5.56
CA THR A 40 -20.95 -8.41 -4.15
C THR A 40 -20.84 -9.62 -3.21
N PHE A 41 -20.28 -9.40 -2.03
CA PHE A 41 -19.93 -10.41 -1.05
C PHE A 41 -20.65 -10.15 0.27
N ASN A 42 -21.58 -11.04 0.64
CA ASN A 42 -22.43 -10.90 1.85
C ASN A 42 -22.09 -11.92 2.95
N HIS A 43 -21.32 -12.98 2.65
CA HIS A 43 -21.02 -14.13 3.53
C HIS A 43 -19.52 -14.36 3.65
N LEU A 44 -18.73 -13.29 3.85
CA LEU A 44 -17.28 -13.40 3.96
C LEU A 44 -16.83 -13.96 5.31
N MET A 45 -17.65 -13.81 6.35
CA MET A 45 -17.31 -14.34 7.68
C MET A 45 -17.12 -15.83 7.69
N GLU A 46 -17.83 -16.61 6.86
CA GLU A 46 -17.65 -18.04 6.74
C GLU A 46 -16.22 -18.42 6.31
N ILE A 47 -15.66 -17.66 5.36
CA ILE A 47 -14.29 -17.84 4.88
C ILE A 47 -13.30 -17.30 5.92
N ILE A 48 -13.60 -16.15 6.53
CA ILE A 48 -12.73 -15.50 7.52
C ILE A 48 -12.56 -16.38 8.77
N GLU A 49 -13.63 -17.04 9.22
CA GLU A 49 -13.66 -17.92 10.38
C GLU A 49 -13.29 -19.38 10.05
N SER A 50 -12.98 -19.71 8.79
CA SER A 50 -12.57 -21.06 8.41
C SER A 50 -11.24 -21.43 9.10
N GLU A 51 -11.09 -22.72 9.35
CA GLU A 51 -9.90 -23.23 10.05
C GLU A 51 -8.62 -22.97 9.25
N GLU A 52 -8.68 -23.18 7.95
CA GLU A 52 -7.58 -23.00 7.00
C GLU A 52 -7.11 -21.54 7.01
N ASN A 53 -8.05 -20.58 6.98
CA ASN A 53 -7.74 -19.16 7.01
C ASN A 53 -7.15 -18.74 8.35
N ILE A 54 -7.65 -19.26 9.47
CA ILE A 54 -7.12 -18.98 10.81
C ILE A 54 -5.69 -19.53 10.95
N LYS A 55 -5.43 -20.75 10.49
CA LYS A 55 -4.10 -21.37 10.50
C LYS A 55 -3.10 -20.62 9.63
N LEU A 56 -3.53 -20.21 8.44
CA LEU A 56 -2.73 -19.35 7.55
C LEU A 56 -2.40 -18.00 8.20
N ALA A 57 -3.35 -17.38 8.89
CA ALA A 57 -3.14 -16.12 9.60
C ALA A 57 -2.10 -16.26 10.71
N TYR A 58 -2.16 -17.31 11.52
CA TYR A 58 -1.14 -17.62 12.50
C TYR A 58 0.25 -17.76 11.89
N ARG A 59 0.36 -18.55 10.82
CA ARG A 59 1.64 -18.77 10.12
C ARG A 59 2.23 -17.46 9.59
N THR A 60 1.36 -16.60 9.08
CA THR A 60 1.77 -15.29 8.54
C THR A 60 2.26 -14.36 9.64
N ILE A 61 1.51 -14.25 10.75
CA ILE A 61 1.90 -13.41 11.89
C ILE A 61 3.17 -13.92 12.57
N LYS A 62 3.32 -15.24 12.72
CA LYS A 62 4.52 -15.85 13.32
C LYS A 62 5.82 -15.48 12.59
N LYS A 63 5.76 -15.26 11.28
CA LYS A 63 6.93 -14.86 10.48
C LYS A 63 7.28 -13.36 10.56
N ASN A 64 6.38 -12.55 11.09
CA ASN A 64 6.59 -11.11 11.17
C ASN A 64 7.59 -10.77 12.27
N THR A 65 8.53 -9.87 11.98
CA THR A 65 9.54 -9.39 12.96
C THR A 65 8.92 -8.79 14.23
N GLY A 66 7.67 -8.30 14.16
CA GLY A 66 6.92 -7.78 15.30
C GLY A 66 6.16 -8.84 16.10
N SER A 67 6.25 -10.14 15.78
CA SER A 67 5.49 -11.21 16.45
C SER A 67 5.76 -11.29 17.95
N ASP A 68 6.98 -10.98 18.36
CA ASP A 68 7.42 -10.99 19.76
C ASP A 68 7.17 -9.65 20.50
N THR A 69 6.65 -8.64 19.78
CA THR A 69 6.26 -7.37 20.40
C THR A 69 4.85 -7.48 20.98
N SER A 70 4.72 -7.44 22.30
CA SER A 70 3.43 -7.57 22.98
C SER A 70 2.56 -6.31 22.89
N GLY A 71 1.23 -6.50 22.90
CA GLY A 71 0.24 -5.43 23.11
C GLY A 71 0.14 -5.01 24.58
N VAL A 72 -1.04 -4.53 24.99
CA VAL A 72 -1.34 -4.16 26.38
C VAL A 72 -1.42 -5.37 27.32
N ASP A 73 -1.71 -6.54 26.78
CA ASP A 73 -1.87 -7.81 27.52
C ASP A 73 -0.55 -8.55 27.77
N LYS A 74 0.56 -7.99 27.30
CA LYS A 74 1.91 -8.56 27.40
C LYS A 74 2.09 -9.94 26.75
N ARG A 75 1.12 -10.41 25.97
CA ARG A 75 1.18 -11.69 25.22
C ARG A 75 1.87 -11.51 23.88
N THR A 76 2.57 -12.55 23.46
CA THR A 76 3.28 -12.65 22.18
C THR A 76 2.82 -13.86 21.38
N ILE A 77 3.40 -14.08 20.22
CA ILE A 77 3.11 -15.27 19.40
C ILE A 77 3.56 -16.57 20.11
N ALA A 78 4.60 -16.51 20.97
CA ALA A 78 5.08 -17.65 21.73
C ALA A 78 4.04 -18.17 22.74
N ASP A 79 3.20 -17.30 23.29
CA ASP A 79 2.12 -17.70 24.18
C ASP A 79 1.01 -18.45 23.46
N LEU A 80 0.73 -18.06 22.21
CA LEU A 80 -0.24 -18.79 21.38
C LEU A 80 0.33 -20.12 20.86
N ALA A 81 1.64 -20.24 20.73
CA ALA A 81 2.30 -21.47 20.33
C ALA A 81 2.20 -22.60 21.38
N LYS A 82 1.76 -22.30 22.60
CA LYS A 82 1.53 -23.29 23.67
C LYS A 82 0.18 -23.97 23.57
N LEU A 83 -0.74 -23.42 22.77
CA LEU A 83 -2.08 -23.97 22.54
C LEU A 83 -2.03 -25.08 21.48
N SER A 84 -2.91 -26.07 21.62
CA SER A 84 -3.16 -27.01 20.53
C SER A 84 -3.82 -26.28 19.35
N GLU A 85 -3.81 -26.90 18.20
CA GLU A 85 -4.37 -26.30 16.99
C GLU A 85 -5.88 -26.05 17.14
N GLU A 86 -6.61 -27.01 17.75
CA GLU A 86 -8.05 -26.88 18.00
C GLU A 86 -8.34 -25.77 19.05
N GLU A 87 -7.57 -25.69 20.10
CA GLU A 87 -7.71 -24.63 21.12
C GLU A 87 -7.49 -23.25 20.51
N TYR A 88 -6.47 -23.13 19.67
CA TYR A 88 -6.14 -21.90 18.99
C TYR A 88 -7.27 -21.47 18.03
N VAL A 89 -7.75 -22.38 17.17
CA VAL A 89 -8.85 -22.10 16.24
C VAL A 89 -10.11 -21.71 17.01
N ARG A 90 -10.43 -22.44 18.08
CA ARG A 90 -11.59 -22.14 18.95
C ARG A 90 -11.45 -20.76 19.60
N LEU A 91 -10.24 -20.38 20.06
CA LEU A 91 -9.97 -19.05 20.62
C LEU A 91 -10.29 -17.95 19.61
N ILE A 92 -9.81 -18.07 18.37
CA ILE A 92 -10.02 -17.05 17.34
C ILE A 92 -11.49 -16.99 16.90
N ARG A 93 -12.16 -18.13 16.71
CA ARG A 93 -13.61 -18.17 16.41
C ARG A 93 -14.43 -17.49 17.51
N LYS A 94 -14.07 -17.72 18.80
CA LYS A 94 -14.71 -17.06 19.92
C LYS A 94 -14.55 -15.53 19.87
N GLN A 95 -13.41 -15.01 19.39
CA GLN A 95 -13.25 -13.56 19.19
C GLN A 95 -14.21 -13.02 18.12
N PHE A 96 -14.42 -13.73 17.02
CA PHE A 96 -15.33 -13.31 15.97
C PHE A 96 -16.82 -13.37 16.37
N SER A 97 -17.22 -14.24 17.30
CA SER A 97 -18.60 -14.35 17.74
C SER A 97 -19.09 -13.13 18.50
N ASN A 98 -18.22 -12.48 19.27
CA ASN A 98 -18.51 -11.25 20.01
C ASN A 98 -17.25 -10.38 20.06
N TYR A 99 -16.96 -9.72 18.94
CA TYR A 99 -15.71 -9.00 18.78
C TYR A 99 -15.68 -7.68 19.57
N HIS A 100 -14.79 -7.63 20.55
CA HIS A 100 -14.45 -6.43 21.29
C HIS A 100 -12.91 -6.28 21.27
N PRO A 101 -12.38 -5.33 20.50
CA PRO A 101 -10.93 -5.14 20.41
C PRO A 101 -10.37 -4.72 21.77
N ARG A 102 -9.22 -5.28 22.11
CA ARG A 102 -8.47 -4.79 23.27
C ARG A 102 -7.82 -3.45 22.93
N PRO A 103 -7.50 -2.64 23.95
CA PRO A 103 -6.82 -1.37 23.70
C PRO A 103 -5.50 -1.57 22.94
N VAL A 104 -5.21 -0.62 22.07
CA VAL A 104 -3.96 -0.60 21.29
C VAL A 104 -2.89 0.12 22.12
N ARG A 105 -1.72 -0.48 22.32
CA ARG A 105 -0.61 0.14 23.03
C ARG A 105 0.12 1.13 22.12
N ARG A 106 0.20 2.39 22.54
CA ARG A 106 0.95 3.43 21.82
C ARG A 106 2.44 3.36 22.15
N VAL A 107 3.27 3.44 21.09
CA VAL A 107 4.71 3.63 21.19
C VAL A 107 5.11 4.74 20.23
N ASP A 108 5.85 5.72 20.72
CA ASP A 108 6.33 6.83 19.91
C ASP A 108 7.76 6.55 19.42
N ILE A 109 7.90 6.37 18.09
CA ILE A 109 9.18 6.11 17.44
C ILE A 109 9.80 7.45 17.00
N PRO A 110 11.05 7.77 17.45
CA PRO A 110 11.73 8.99 17.03
C PRO A 110 11.95 9.04 15.52
N LYS A 111 11.71 10.19 14.91
CA LYS A 111 12.09 10.49 13.52
C LYS A 111 13.40 11.29 13.48
N PRO A 112 14.19 11.17 12.40
CA PRO A 112 15.44 11.93 12.26
C PRO A 112 15.30 13.46 12.32
N ASN A 113 14.08 13.98 12.18
CA ASN A 113 13.77 15.43 12.26
C ASN A 113 13.28 15.88 13.64
N GLY A 114 13.53 15.11 14.70
CA GLY A 114 13.11 15.40 16.07
C GLY A 114 11.61 15.19 16.37
N LYS A 115 10.79 14.90 15.36
CA LYS A 115 9.38 14.53 15.55
C LYS A 115 9.26 13.04 15.88
N THR A 116 8.15 12.63 16.49
CA THR A 116 7.85 11.23 16.72
C THR A 116 6.89 10.67 15.67
N ARG A 117 6.89 9.36 15.50
CA ARG A 117 5.89 8.61 14.76
C ARG A 117 5.11 7.77 15.75
N PRO A 118 3.83 8.04 15.94
CA PRO A 118 2.99 7.24 16.82
C PRO A 118 2.72 5.87 16.19
N LEU A 119 3.17 4.80 16.85
CA LEU A 119 2.90 3.42 16.44
C LEU A 119 1.89 2.82 17.40
N GLY A 120 0.82 2.24 16.89
CA GLY A 120 -0.15 1.48 17.66
C GLY A 120 0.14 -0.01 17.57
N ILE A 121 0.27 -0.68 18.70
CA ILE A 121 0.54 -2.12 18.79
C ILE A 121 -0.71 -2.82 19.34
N PRO A 122 -1.54 -3.47 18.49
CA PRO A 122 -2.66 -4.29 18.92
C PRO A 122 -2.15 -5.54 19.66
N THR A 123 -3.01 -6.20 20.43
CA THR A 123 -2.68 -7.49 21.04
C THR A 123 -2.42 -8.55 19.96
N ILE A 124 -1.69 -9.62 20.32
CA ILE A 124 -1.37 -10.64 19.33
C ILE A 124 -2.62 -11.33 18.79
N VAL A 125 -3.66 -11.50 19.60
CA VAL A 125 -4.95 -12.06 19.21
C VAL A 125 -5.65 -11.13 18.21
N ASP A 126 -5.72 -9.82 18.49
CA ASP A 126 -6.30 -8.84 17.57
C ASP A 126 -5.54 -8.78 16.24
N ARG A 127 -4.21 -8.93 16.26
CA ARG A 127 -3.41 -9.01 15.02
C ARG A 127 -3.78 -10.22 14.17
N ILE A 128 -4.05 -11.38 14.78
CA ILE A 128 -4.49 -12.57 14.06
C ILE A 128 -5.89 -12.37 13.49
N VAL A 129 -6.82 -11.80 14.26
CA VAL A 129 -8.17 -11.44 13.78
C VAL A 129 -8.06 -10.49 12.57
N GLN A 130 -7.23 -9.44 12.66
CA GLN A 130 -6.97 -8.54 11.55
C GLN A 130 -6.36 -9.26 10.33
N GLN A 131 -5.46 -10.22 10.56
CA GLN A 131 -4.83 -10.99 9.49
C GLN A 131 -5.84 -11.91 8.79
N CYS A 132 -6.74 -12.57 9.53
CA CYS A 132 -7.81 -13.38 8.95
C CYS A 132 -8.70 -12.55 8.02
N ILE A 133 -9.03 -11.33 8.43
CA ILE A 133 -9.82 -10.39 7.63
C ILE A 133 -9.03 -9.90 6.42
N LEU A 134 -7.76 -9.53 6.60
CA LEU A 134 -6.88 -9.05 5.54
C LEU A 134 -6.80 -10.06 4.38
N GLN A 135 -6.55 -11.33 4.69
CA GLN A 135 -6.38 -12.39 3.69
C GLN A 135 -7.58 -12.53 2.75
N VAL A 136 -8.79 -12.35 3.30
CA VAL A 136 -10.04 -12.48 2.53
C VAL A 136 -10.41 -11.18 1.81
N MET A 137 -10.17 -10.01 2.43
CA MET A 137 -10.49 -8.72 1.82
C MET A 137 -9.49 -8.32 0.72
N GLU A 138 -8.21 -8.67 0.88
CA GLU A 138 -7.13 -8.23 -0.02
C GLU A 138 -7.40 -8.62 -1.48
N PRO A 139 -7.70 -9.87 -1.86
CA PRO A 139 -8.00 -10.23 -3.25
C PRO A 139 -9.22 -9.51 -3.82
N ILE A 140 -10.25 -9.25 -3.00
CA ILE A 140 -11.43 -8.49 -3.42
C ILE A 140 -11.06 -7.05 -3.74
N CYS A 141 -10.28 -6.42 -2.89
CA CYS A 141 -9.83 -5.03 -3.06
C CYS A 141 -8.81 -4.88 -4.20
N GLU A 142 -7.87 -5.83 -4.34
CA GLU A 142 -6.87 -5.84 -5.40
C GLU A 142 -7.49 -5.82 -6.80
N ALA A 143 -8.63 -6.52 -6.99
CA ALA A 143 -9.38 -6.52 -8.25
C ALA A 143 -9.93 -5.14 -8.64
N LYS A 144 -10.05 -4.21 -7.67
CA LYS A 144 -10.64 -2.87 -7.81
C LYS A 144 -9.63 -1.73 -7.73
N PHE A 145 -8.42 -2.00 -7.26
CA PHE A 145 -7.41 -0.97 -7.12
C PHE A 145 -6.84 -0.52 -8.46
N SER A 146 -6.60 0.77 -8.56
CA SER A 146 -5.92 1.37 -9.72
C SER A 146 -4.51 0.80 -9.90
N GLU A 147 -4.07 0.62 -11.13
CA GLU A 147 -2.70 0.22 -11.46
C GLU A 147 -1.66 1.28 -11.10
N ASN A 148 -2.07 2.51 -10.88
CA ASN A 148 -1.21 3.63 -10.48
C ASN A 148 -0.87 3.61 -8.97
N SER A 149 -1.52 2.75 -8.18
CA SER A 149 -1.26 2.54 -6.76
C SER A 149 -0.29 1.38 -6.54
N ASN A 150 0.81 1.59 -5.82
CA ASN A 150 1.89 0.60 -5.66
C ASN A 150 2.21 0.23 -4.20
N GLY A 151 1.90 1.10 -3.23
CA GLY A 151 2.24 0.86 -1.82
C GLY A 151 1.32 -0.14 -1.14
N PHE A 152 1.88 -0.99 -0.27
CA PHE A 152 1.14 -1.97 0.53
C PHE A 152 0.28 -2.95 -0.27
N ARG A 153 0.71 -3.31 -1.46
CA ARG A 153 -0.01 -4.23 -2.35
C ARG A 153 0.86 -5.43 -2.69
N PRO A 154 0.26 -6.63 -2.84
CA PRO A 154 1.00 -7.80 -3.31
C PRO A 154 1.56 -7.56 -4.72
N ASN A 155 2.75 -8.09 -4.98
CA ASN A 155 3.45 -8.00 -6.27
C ASN A 155 3.74 -6.56 -6.77
N ARG A 156 3.65 -5.56 -5.89
CA ARG A 156 3.99 -4.16 -6.14
C ARG A 156 5.07 -3.70 -5.16
N SER A 157 5.90 -2.77 -5.59
CA SER A 157 7.05 -2.31 -4.79
C SER A 157 7.38 -0.84 -5.06
N ALA A 158 8.33 -0.29 -4.31
CA ALA A 158 8.87 1.04 -4.56
C ALA A 158 9.53 1.13 -5.96
N GLU A 159 10.21 0.06 -6.38
CA GLU A 159 10.84 -0.04 -7.70
C GLU A 159 9.79 0.03 -8.81
N THR A 160 8.63 -0.62 -8.64
CA THR A 160 7.51 -0.52 -9.59
C THR A 160 7.02 0.91 -9.73
N ALA A 161 6.85 1.62 -8.60
CA ALA A 161 6.43 3.03 -8.62
C ALA A 161 7.47 3.93 -9.29
N ILE A 162 8.75 3.74 -8.99
CA ILE A 162 9.85 4.48 -9.63
C ILE A 162 9.90 4.19 -11.14
N ALA A 163 9.75 2.93 -11.56
CA ALA A 163 9.73 2.56 -12.98
C ALA A 163 8.54 3.22 -13.72
N GLN A 164 7.36 3.32 -13.09
CA GLN A 164 6.22 4.07 -13.63
C GLN A 164 6.56 5.56 -13.78
N CYS A 165 7.17 6.20 -12.78
CA CYS A 165 7.63 7.58 -12.87
C CYS A 165 8.62 7.77 -14.02
N MET A 166 9.63 6.90 -14.12
CA MET A 166 10.63 6.97 -15.19
C MET A 166 10.01 6.82 -16.57
N ARG A 167 9.02 5.92 -16.73
CA ARG A 167 8.27 5.76 -17.98
C ARG A 167 7.51 7.04 -18.36
N LEU A 168 6.80 7.67 -17.42
CA LEU A 168 6.08 8.92 -17.66
C LEU A 168 7.02 10.05 -18.08
N ILE A 169 8.20 10.14 -17.46
CA ILE A 169 9.20 11.14 -17.80
C ILE A 169 9.89 10.83 -19.12
N GLN A 170 10.40 9.59 -19.31
CA GLN A 170 11.27 9.25 -20.45
C GLN A 170 10.49 9.01 -21.74
N VAL A 171 9.33 8.37 -21.65
CA VAL A 171 8.54 7.94 -22.83
C VAL A 171 7.42 8.92 -23.14
N GLN A 172 6.74 9.46 -22.12
CA GLN A 172 5.62 10.39 -22.34
C GLN A 172 6.04 11.86 -22.26
N HIS A 173 7.29 12.14 -21.86
CA HIS A 173 7.86 13.50 -21.79
C HIS A 173 7.14 14.45 -20.84
N LEU A 174 6.55 13.92 -19.76
CA LEU A 174 5.87 14.71 -18.73
C LEU A 174 6.89 15.19 -17.70
N TYR A 175 7.22 16.47 -17.74
CA TYR A 175 8.32 17.04 -16.97
C TYR A 175 7.86 17.95 -15.82
N HIS A 176 6.57 18.20 -15.70
CA HIS A 176 5.99 18.97 -14.63
C HIS A 176 5.29 18.03 -13.65
N VAL A 177 5.76 18.02 -12.43
CA VAL A 177 5.33 17.05 -11.41
C VAL A 177 4.73 17.78 -10.23
N VAL A 178 3.56 17.34 -9.81
CA VAL A 178 2.98 17.73 -8.53
C VAL A 178 3.41 16.72 -7.50
N ASP A 179 4.20 17.13 -6.53
CA ASP A 179 4.52 16.36 -5.33
C ASP A 179 3.46 16.68 -4.28
N LEU A 180 2.76 15.67 -3.76
CA LEU A 180 1.70 15.84 -2.77
C LEU A 180 1.93 14.92 -1.56
N ASP A 181 1.80 15.50 -0.37
CA ASP A 181 1.86 14.82 0.94
C ASP A 181 0.58 15.15 1.70
N ILE A 182 -0.14 14.12 2.16
CA ILE A 182 -1.37 14.29 2.93
C ILE A 182 -1.01 14.46 4.40
N LYS A 183 -1.51 15.53 5.03
CA LYS A 183 -1.23 15.85 6.43
C LYS A 183 -1.86 14.81 7.37
N GLY A 184 -1.01 14.06 8.09
CA GLY A 184 -1.48 13.09 9.09
C GLY A 184 -2.48 12.09 8.54
N PHE A 185 -2.24 11.54 7.36
CA PHE A 185 -3.20 10.73 6.60
C PHE A 185 -3.86 9.65 7.45
N PHE A 186 -3.07 8.76 8.06
CA PHE A 186 -3.59 7.65 8.86
C PHE A 186 -4.43 8.10 10.07
N ASP A 187 -4.13 9.26 10.64
CA ASP A 187 -4.81 9.79 11.82
C ASP A 187 -6.12 10.53 11.46
N ASN A 188 -6.31 10.90 10.18
CA ASN A 188 -7.44 11.71 9.71
C ASN A 188 -8.48 10.93 8.88
N ILE A 189 -8.31 9.63 8.68
CA ILE A 189 -9.26 8.80 7.94
C ILE A 189 -10.63 8.80 8.64
N SER A 190 -11.68 9.21 7.92
CA SER A 190 -13.06 9.16 8.44
C SER A 190 -13.58 7.71 8.47
N HIS A 191 -13.91 7.20 9.64
CA HIS A 191 -14.46 5.85 9.82
C HIS A 191 -15.74 5.65 8.98
N THR A 192 -16.66 6.63 9.00
CA THR A 192 -17.90 6.53 8.24
C THR A 192 -17.69 6.47 6.73
N LYS A 193 -16.79 7.31 6.20
CA LYS A 193 -16.45 7.29 4.78
C LYS A 193 -15.80 5.97 4.38
N LEU A 194 -14.82 5.50 5.17
CA LEU A 194 -14.14 4.23 4.95
C LEU A 194 -15.11 3.03 4.88
N ILE A 195 -16.05 2.92 5.82
CA ILE A 195 -17.05 1.83 5.79
C ILE A 195 -17.94 1.92 4.55
N ARG A 196 -18.33 3.12 4.11
CA ARG A 196 -19.05 3.30 2.84
C ARG A 196 -18.23 2.92 1.62
N GLN A 197 -16.93 3.20 1.62
CA GLN A 197 -16.01 2.82 0.54
C GLN A 197 -15.82 1.30 0.49
N ILE A 198 -15.69 0.63 1.62
CA ILE A 198 -15.65 -0.85 1.69
C ILE A 198 -16.93 -1.44 1.10
N TRP A 199 -18.09 -0.90 1.47
CA TRP A 199 -19.38 -1.30 0.91
C TRP A 199 -19.46 -1.09 -0.61
N ALA A 200 -18.98 0.05 -1.10
CA ALA A 200 -18.96 0.39 -2.53
C ALA A 200 -18.04 -0.52 -3.35
N LEU A 201 -16.96 -1.05 -2.76
CA LEU A 201 -16.09 -2.06 -3.38
C LEU A 201 -16.75 -3.44 -3.51
N GLY A 202 -17.97 -3.62 -2.97
CA GLY A 202 -18.73 -4.87 -3.05
C GLY A 202 -18.67 -5.73 -1.77
N ILE A 203 -17.97 -5.32 -0.74
CA ILE A 203 -17.90 -6.03 0.55
C ILE A 203 -19.10 -5.61 1.39
N ARG A 204 -20.15 -6.45 1.44
CA ARG A 204 -21.46 -6.14 2.05
C ARG A 204 -21.81 -7.04 3.22
N ASP A 205 -20.89 -7.82 3.73
CA ASP A 205 -21.06 -8.61 4.95
C ASP A 205 -21.18 -7.68 6.15
N LYS A 206 -22.39 -7.61 6.71
CA LYS A 206 -22.73 -6.69 7.83
C LYS A 206 -21.90 -7.00 9.08
N LYS A 207 -21.70 -8.31 9.40
CA LYS A 207 -20.94 -8.73 10.58
C LYS A 207 -19.49 -8.28 10.43
N LEU A 208 -18.88 -8.49 9.27
CA LEU A 208 -17.52 -8.03 8.96
C LEU A 208 -17.38 -6.51 9.09
N LEU A 209 -18.32 -5.74 8.53
CA LEU A 209 -18.30 -4.28 8.62
C LEU A 209 -18.43 -3.77 10.06
N CYS A 210 -19.24 -4.45 10.89
CA CYS A 210 -19.32 -4.15 12.33
C CYS A 210 -17.99 -4.41 13.02
N ILE A 211 -17.35 -5.54 12.76
CA ILE A 211 -16.03 -5.88 13.32
C ILE A 211 -14.98 -4.83 12.92
N ILE A 212 -14.91 -4.44 11.65
CA ILE A 212 -13.99 -3.40 11.19
C ILE A 212 -14.26 -2.07 11.89
N LYS A 213 -15.54 -1.70 12.07
CA LYS A 213 -15.94 -0.48 12.77
C LYS A 213 -15.48 -0.48 14.24
N GLU A 214 -15.61 -1.61 14.93
CA GLU A 214 -15.13 -1.76 16.31
C GLU A 214 -13.58 -1.71 16.36
N MET A 215 -12.87 -2.33 15.41
CA MET A 215 -11.41 -2.22 15.31
C MET A 215 -10.94 -0.77 15.18
N LEU A 216 -11.64 0.03 14.37
CA LEU A 216 -11.31 1.44 14.14
C LEU A 216 -11.53 2.30 15.39
N LYS A 217 -12.44 1.90 16.27
CA LYS A 217 -12.75 2.58 17.53
C LYS A 217 -11.97 2.04 18.73
N ALA A 218 -11.10 1.04 18.53
CA ALA A 218 -10.32 0.46 19.61
C ALA A 218 -9.62 1.55 20.44
N PRO A 219 -9.76 1.53 21.78
CA PRO A 219 -9.08 2.50 22.64
C PRO A 219 -7.57 2.45 22.44
N VAL A 220 -6.91 3.59 22.56
CA VAL A 220 -5.44 3.68 22.51
C VAL A 220 -4.91 4.03 23.89
N VAL A 221 -4.01 3.22 24.42
CA VAL A 221 -3.29 3.48 25.67
C VAL A 221 -2.00 4.21 25.36
N LEU A 222 -1.91 5.45 25.85
CA LEU A 222 -0.74 6.31 25.69
C LEU A 222 0.41 5.86 26.60
N PRO A 223 1.67 6.30 26.37
CA PRO A 223 2.81 5.96 27.24
C PRO A 223 2.63 6.36 28.69
N ASN A 224 1.83 7.39 28.98
CA ASN A 224 1.48 7.83 30.34
C ASN A 224 0.36 6.97 31.00
N GLY A 225 -0.17 5.94 30.30
CA GLY A 225 -1.24 5.08 30.79
C GLY A 225 -2.67 5.61 30.50
N GLU A 226 -2.82 6.83 30.01
CA GLU A 226 -4.10 7.41 29.63
C GLU A 226 -4.73 6.68 28.45
N LYS A 227 -6.06 6.52 28.47
CA LYS A 227 -6.83 5.93 27.36
C LYS A 227 -7.49 7.01 26.53
N THR A 228 -7.28 6.97 25.23
CA THR A 228 -7.95 7.82 24.25
C THR A 228 -8.84 6.98 23.32
N TYR A 229 -9.94 7.57 22.86
CA TYR A 229 -10.91 6.92 21.98
C TYR A 229 -10.90 7.63 20.63
N PRO A 230 -10.35 7.01 19.58
CA PRO A 230 -10.20 7.66 18.30
C PRO A 230 -11.57 7.80 17.60
N ALA A 231 -11.95 9.04 17.25
CA ALA A 231 -13.10 9.33 16.41
C ALA A 231 -12.79 9.22 14.91
N ARG A 232 -11.49 9.22 14.55
CA ARG A 232 -10.94 9.13 13.20
C ARG A 232 -9.65 8.32 13.21
N GLY A 233 -9.21 7.98 12.02
CA GLY A 233 -7.91 7.36 11.82
C GLY A 233 -7.93 5.84 11.87
N THR A 234 -6.82 5.27 11.45
CA THR A 234 -6.51 3.84 11.59
C THR A 234 -5.22 3.70 12.39
N PRO A 235 -5.12 2.73 13.30
CA PRO A 235 -3.90 2.56 14.10
C PRO A 235 -2.67 2.35 13.20
N GLN A 236 -1.69 3.26 13.26
CA GLN A 236 -0.41 3.04 12.57
C GLN A 236 0.29 1.84 13.21
N GLY A 237 0.37 0.72 12.48
CA GLY A 237 0.91 -0.55 12.98
C GLY A 237 -0.15 -1.66 13.11
N GLY A 238 -1.42 -1.38 12.89
CA GLY A 238 -2.44 -2.41 12.69
C GLY A 238 -2.21 -3.18 11.39
N ILE A 239 -2.44 -4.47 11.40
CA ILE A 239 -2.23 -5.36 10.24
C ILE A 239 -3.14 -4.98 9.06
N LEU A 240 -4.38 -4.59 9.36
CA LEU A 240 -5.38 -4.22 8.33
C LEU A 240 -5.21 -2.77 7.84
N SER A 241 -4.53 -1.90 8.60
CA SER A 241 -4.45 -0.46 8.32
C SER A 241 -3.90 -0.10 6.93
N PRO A 242 -2.88 -0.80 6.37
CA PRO A 242 -2.39 -0.54 5.02
C PRO A 242 -3.44 -0.78 3.93
N LEU A 243 -4.23 -1.86 4.04
CA LEU A 243 -5.32 -2.14 3.10
C LEU A 243 -6.40 -1.07 3.20
N LEU A 244 -6.81 -0.70 4.43
CA LEU A 244 -7.82 0.34 4.65
C LEU A 244 -7.37 1.70 4.10
N ALA A 245 -6.09 2.04 4.24
CA ALA A 245 -5.49 3.24 3.66
C ALA A 245 -5.60 3.25 2.12
N ASN A 246 -5.31 2.12 1.48
CA ASN A 246 -5.46 1.97 0.03
C ASN A 246 -6.92 2.06 -0.42
N ILE A 247 -7.87 1.52 0.36
CA ILE A 247 -9.31 1.65 0.07
C ILE A 247 -9.73 3.13 0.07
N VAL A 248 -9.28 3.91 1.06
CA VAL A 248 -9.59 5.35 1.13
C VAL A 248 -9.08 6.11 -0.08
N LEU A 249 -7.85 5.88 -0.49
CA LEU A 249 -7.22 6.61 -1.59
C LEU A 249 -7.55 6.04 -2.98
N ASN A 250 -8.19 4.88 -3.07
CA ASN A 250 -8.61 4.32 -4.35
C ASN A 250 -9.60 5.24 -5.10
N GLU A 251 -10.48 5.95 -4.40
CA GLU A 251 -11.35 6.97 -5.03
C GLU A 251 -10.53 8.10 -5.67
N LEU A 252 -9.45 8.54 -5.02
CA LEU A 252 -8.54 9.53 -5.57
C LEU A 252 -7.85 9.03 -6.83
N ASP A 253 -7.33 7.80 -6.79
CA ASP A 253 -6.66 7.20 -7.94
C ASP A 253 -7.57 7.14 -9.16
N TRP A 254 -8.81 6.69 -9.00
CA TRP A 254 -9.79 6.62 -10.07
C TRP A 254 -10.29 7.99 -10.51
N TRP A 255 -10.43 8.94 -9.57
CA TRP A 255 -10.80 10.31 -9.93
C TRP A 255 -9.71 10.96 -10.81
N ILE A 256 -8.42 10.84 -10.45
CA ILE A 256 -7.34 11.37 -11.28
C ILE A 256 -7.34 10.69 -12.66
N ALA A 257 -7.46 9.37 -12.70
CA ALA A 257 -7.50 8.63 -13.95
C ALA A 257 -8.70 9.04 -14.84
N SER A 258 -9.85 9.36 -14.24
CA SER A 258 -11.05 9.82 -14.96
C SER A 258 -10.87 11.19 -15.60
N GLN A 259 -9.93 12.02 -15.13
CA GLN A 259 -9.72 13.36 -15.68
C GLN A 259 -9.04 13.31 -17.06
N TRP A 260 -8.31 12.23 -17.37
CA TRP A 260 -7.64 12.09 -18.65
C TRP A 260 -7.48 10.64 -19.14
N GLU A 261 -6.88 9.73 -18.37
CA GLU A 261 -6.51 8.37 -18.81
C GLU A 261 -7.71 7.51 -19.24
N GLN A 262 -8.87 7.76 -18.65
CA GLN A 262 -10.12 7.03 -18.89
C GLN A 262 -11.14 7.84 -19.70
N MET A 263 -10.79 9.04 -20.13
CA MET A 263 -11.69 9.83 -20.96
C MET A 263 -12.02 9.11 -22.27
N PRO A 264 -13.31 8.99 -22.63
CA PRO A 264 -13.70 8.36 -23.88
C PRO A 264 -13.22 9.19 -25.08
N THR A 265 -12.74 8.52 -26.10
CA THR A 265 -12.39 9.12 -27.38
C THR A 265 -13.56 9.01 -28.36
N LYS A 266 -13.71 9.98 -29.28
CA LYS A 266 -14.77 9.95 -30.31
C LYS A 266 -14.74 8.65 -31.12
N THR A 267 -13.54 8.15 -31.45
CA THR A 267 -13.32 6.88 -32.14
C THR A 267 -12.95 5.80 -31.15
N LYS A 268 -13.64 4.66 -31.18
CA LYS A 268 -13.23 3.49 -30.41
C LYS A 268 -11.99 2.85 -31.07
N PHE A 269 -10.86 2.90 -30.38
CA PHE A 269 -9.64 2.23 -30.83
C PHE A 269 -9.66 0.76 -30.39
N LYS A 270 -9.16 -0.14 -31.24
CA LYS A 270 -8.97 -1.54 -30.85
C LYS A 270 -7.95 -1.60 -29.71
N THR A 271 -8.34 -2.19 -28.59
CA THR A 271 -7.45 -2.46 -27.48
C THR A 271 -6.48 -3.54 -27.90
N ARG A 272 -5.17 -3.27 -27.73
CA ARG A 272 -4.10 -4.26 -27.87
C ARG A 272 -3.48 -4.46 -26.50
N SER A 273 -3.13 -5.70 -26.19
CA SER A 273 -2.36 -5.98 -24.99
C SER A 273 -0.92 -6.32 -25.37
N ASN A 274 0.02 -5.97 -24.49
CA ASN A 274 1.40 -6.45 -24.62
C ASN A 274 1.48 -7.93 -24.18
N VAL A 275 2.66 -8.53 -24.28
CA VAL A 275 2.92 -9.92 -23.88
C VAL A 275 2.59 -10.17 -22.39
N GLN A 276 2.58 -9.12 -21.56
CA GLN A 276 2.26 -9.17 -20.13
C GLN A 276 0.77 -8.88 -19.83
N GLY A 277 -0.10 -8.79 -20.86
CA GLY A 277 -1.52 -8.52 -20.70
C GLY A 277 -1.91 -7.04 -20.44
N THR A 278 -0.95 -6.12 -20.42
CA THR A 278 -1.22 -4.69 -20.21
C THR A 278 -1.80 -4.04 -21.46
N GLU A 279 -2.90 -3.32 -21.31
CA GLU A 279 -3.54 -2.60 -22.42
C GLU A 279 -2.66 -1.48 -22.99
N ILE A 280 -2.50 -1.47 -24.31
CA ILE A 280 -1.77 -0.44 -25.04
C ILE A 280 -2.75 0.64 -25.49
N LYS A 281 -2.76 1.79 -24.80
CA LYS A 281 -3.65 2.93 -25.05
C LYS A 281 -3.02 4.03 -25.93
N SER A 282 -1.94 3.74 -26.65
CA SER A 282 -1.16 4.76 -27.40
C SER A 282 -1.99 5.57 -28.40
N HIS A 283 -2.92 4.92 -29.11
CA HIS A 283 -3.79 5.60 -30.08
C HIS A 283 -4.84 6.49 -29.41
N ALA A 284 -5.47 6.00 -28.32
CA ALA A 284 -6.40 6.78 -27.52
C ALA A 284 -5.69 8.01 -26.91
N TYR A 285 -4.52 7.83 -26.32
CA TYR A 285 -3.74 8.93 -25.74
C TYR A 285 -3.30 9.96 -26.80
N ARG A 286 -2.96 9.52 -28.01
CA ARG A 286 -2.68 10.45 -29.13
C ARG A 286 -3.91 11.28 -29.48
N ALA A 287 -5.10 10.70 -29.50
CA ALA A 287 -6.35 11.42 -29.77
C ALA A 287 -6.68 12.40 -28.64
N LEU A 288 -6.52 11.98 -27.36
CA LEU A 288 -6.74 12.83 -26.19
C LEU A 288 -5.80 14.05 -26.16
N ARG A 289 -4.52 13.87 -26.52
CA ARG A 289 -3.53 14.98 -26.63
C ARG A 289 -3.90 16.04 -27.66
N ARG A 290 -4.71 15.69 -28.67
CA ARG A 290 -5.24 16.65 -29.66
C ARG A 290 -6.49 17.37 -29.19
N SER A 291 -7.02 17.00 -28.03
CA SER A 291 -8.19 17.64 -27.41
C SER A 291 -7.76 18.81 -26.51
N ARG A 292 -8.76 19.47 -25.89
CA ARG A 292 -8.53 20.50 -24.87
C ARG A 292 -8.29 19.94 -23.47
N LEU A 293 -8.36 18.60 -23.31
CA LEU A 293 -8.12 17.94 -22.03
C LEU A 293 -6.66 18.10 -21.59
N LYS A 294 -6.46 18.15 -20.29
CA LYS A 294 -5.13 18.31 -19.68
C LYS A 294 -4.55 16.94 -19.34
N GLU A 295 -3.45 16.58 -20.01
CA GLU A 295 -2.78 15.30 -19.75
C GLU A 295 -2.25 15.26 -18.35
N MET A 296 -2.70 14.28 -17.54
CA MET A 296 -2.24 14.04 -16.20
C MET A 296 -2.26 12.55 -15.87
N HIS A 297 -1.22 12.11 -15.18
CA HIS A 297 -1.05 10.72 -14.73
C HIS A 297 -0.58 10.69 -13.29
N ALA A 298 -1.17 9.83 -12.47
CA ALA A 298 -0.72 9.64 -11.09
C ALA A 298 0.22 8.44 -10.95
N VAL A 299 1.12 8.51 -9.97
CA VAL A 299 1.86 7.37 -9.42
C VAL A 299 1.80 7.52 -7.91
N ARG A 300 1.21 6.54 -7.23
CA ARG A 300 1.03 6.56 -5.77
C ARG A 300 1.73 5.39 -5.08
N TYR A 301 2.32 5.68 -3.95
CA TYR A 301 2.85 4.68 -3.02
C TYR A 301 2.37 5.01 -1.59
N ALA A 302 1.35 4.30 -1.12
CA ALA A 302 0.65 4.62 0.13
C ALA A 302 0.05 6.05 0.09
N ASP A 303 0.45 6.93 1.01
CA ASP A 303 0.06 8.34 1.10
C ASP A 303 0.97 9.30 0.33
N ASP A 304 2.10 8.81 -0.18
CA ASP A 304 3.03 9.59 -1.02
C ASP A 304 2.66 9.41 -2.50
N PHE A 305 2.33 10.49 -3.19
CA PHE A 305 1.95 10.41 -4.60
C PHE A 305 2.39 11.59 -5.44
N LYS A 306 2.51 11.35 -6.72
CA LYS A 306 2.92 12.32 -7.72
C LYS A 306 1.91 12.37 -8.87
N ILE A 307 1.69 13.57 -9.39
CA ILE A 307 0.90 13.75 -10.61
C ILE A 307 1.82 14.37 -11.66
N PHE A 308 1.93 13.71 -12.81
CA PHE A 308 2.76 14.13 -13.94
C PHE A 308 1.90 14.83 -14.98
N CYS A 309 2.32 16.04 -15.39
CA CYS A 309 1.61 16.88 -16.34
C CYS A 309 2.53 17.34 -17.49
N ALA A 310 1.91 17.72 -18.61
CA ALA A 310 2.62 18.19 -19.82
C ALA A 310 3.20 19.60 -19.61
N THR A 311 2.45 20.50 -18.98
CA THR A 311 2.83 21.90 -18.78
C THR A 311 2.84 22.28 -17.28
N HIS A 312 3.52 23.38 -16.96
CA HIS A 312 3.53 23.91 -15.60
C HIS A 312 2.14 24.37 -15.16
N GLU A 313 1.43 25.01 -16.06
CA GLU A 313 0.07 25.51 -15.82
C GLU A 313 -0.91 24.35 -15.50
N ASP A 314 -0.83 23.26 -16.25
CA ASP A 314 -1.63 22.05 -15.98
C ASP A 314 -1.27 21.43 -14.63
N ALA A 315 0.01 21.42 -14.26
CA ALA A 315 0.44 20.93 -12.94
C ALA A 315 -0.10 21.80 -11.80
N VAL A 316 -0.11 23.13 -11.94
CA VAL A 316 -0.70 24.03 -10.94
C VAL A 316 -2.21 23.81 -10.81
N ARG A 317 -2.90 23.64 -11.94
CA ARG A 317 -4.34 23.32 -11.93
C ARG A 317 -4.63 21.97 -11.29
N ALA A 318 -3.82 20.94 -11.62
CA ALA A 318 -3.94 19.61 -11.04
C ALA A 318 -3.71 19.64 -9.52
N TYR A 319 -2.70 20.41 -9.04
CA TYR A 319 -2.46 20.63 -7.62
C TYR A 319 -3.71 21.17 -6.91
N LYS A 320 -4.26 22.28 -7.40
CA LYS A 320 -5.44 22.92 -6.82
C LYS A 320 -6.68 22.04 -6.86
N ALA A 321 -6.92 21.36 -7.97
CA ALA A 321 -8.07 20.46 -8.13
C ALA A 321 -7.96 19.28 -7.14
N THR A 322 -6.77 18.71 -6.98
CA THR A 322 -6.53 17.59 -6.04
C THR A 322 -6.66 18.03 -4.59
N GLU A 323 -6.14 19.22 -4.23
CA GLU A 323 -6.28 19.82 -2.90
C GLU A 323 -7.76 19.97 -2.51
N LEU A 324 -8.57 20.57 -3.39
CA LEU A 324 -10.00 20.76 -3.19
C LEU A 324 -10.73 19.42 -3.10
N TRP A 325 -10.44 18.49 -4.01
CA TRP A 325 -11.06 17.18 -4.02
C TRP A 325 -10.79 16.39 -2.72
N LEU A 326 -9.54 16.37 -2.25
CA LEU A 326 -9.18 15.71 -0.99
C LEU A 326 -9.96 16.31 0.19
N LYS A 327 -10.05 17.64 0.26
CA LYS A 327 -10.77 18.35 1.31
C LYS A 327 -12.27 18.04 1.26
N ASP A 328 -12.90 18.21 0.13
CA ASP A 328 -14.36 18.12 -0.02
C ASP A 328 -14.83 16.67 0.00
N ARG A 329 -14.12 15.78 -0.69
CA ARG A 329 -14.53 14.38 -0.84
C ARG A 329 -14.10 13.51 0.33
N LEU A 330 -12.86 13.63 0.78
CA LEU A 330 -12.31 12.79 1.85
C LEU A 330 -12.22 13.49 3.21
N GLY A 331 -12.27 14.82 3.26
CA GLY A 331 -12.04 15.60 4.48
C GLY A 331 -10.57 15.56 4.91
N LEU A 332 -9.66 15.43 3.93
CA LEU A 332 -8.22 15.36 4.14
C LEU A 332 -7.56 16.65 3.66
N GLU A 333 -6.52 17.08 4.36
CA GLU A 333 -5.74 18.25 4.02
C GLU A 333 -4.37 17.83 3.48
N ILE A 334 -3.84 18.61 2.54
CA ILE A 334 -2.45 18.47 2.11
C ILE A 334 -1.51 19.17 3.10
N SER A 335 -0.23 18.75 3.10
CA SER A 335 0.85 19.42 3.83
C SER A 335 1.50 20.49 2.94
N PRO A 336 1.22 21.80 3.12
CA PRO A 336 1.75 22.83 2.23
C PRO A 336 3.28 22.87 2.19
N ASP A 337 3.94 22.61 3.32
CA ASP A 337 5.41 22.62 3.44
C ASP A 337 6.08 21.52 2.61
N LYS A 338 5.36 20.45 2.30
CA LYS A 338 5.89 19.28 1.58
C LYS A 338 5.32 19.12 0.18
N SER A 339 4.21 19.83 -0.11
CA SER A 339 3.54 19.74 -1.40
C SER A 339 3.96 20.88 -2.31
N LYS A 340 4.34 20.57 -3.55
CA LYS A 340 4.87 21.56 -4.50
C LYS A 340 4.73 21.11 -5.95
N VAL A 341 4.79 22.08 -6.86
CA VAL A 341 4.92 21.83 -8.31
C VAL A 341 6.39 21.93 -8.70
N VAL A 342 6.93 20.88 -9.30
CA VAL A 342 8.33 20.76 -9.68
C VAL A 342 8.50 20.66 -11.20
N ASN A 343 9.41 21.46 -11.77
CA ASN A 343 9.87 21.30 -13.13
C ASN A 343 11.17 20.47 -13.15
N LEU A 344 11.09 19.23 -13.61
CA LEU A 344 12.22 18.29 -13.64
C LEU A 344 13.39 18.72 -14.51
N LYS A 345 13.22 19.72 -15.39
CA LYS A 345 14.34 20.35 -16.13
C LYS A 345 15.20 21.23 -15.23
N ARG A 346 14.63 21.75 -14.14
CA ARG A 346 15.30 22.70 -13.24
C ARG A 346 15.64 22.09 -11.88
N GLN A 347 14.72 21.33 -11.30
CA GLN A 347 14.82 20.83 -9.93
C GLN A 347 14.64 19.33 -9.86
N TYR A 348 15.10 18.73 -8.76
CA TYR A 348 14.82 17.34 -8.41
C TYR A 348 13.46 17.22 -7.74
N SER A 349 12.77 16.12 -8.03
CA SER A 349 11.61 15.65 -7.27
C SER A 349 12.00 14.39 -6.52
N ASP A 350 11.82 14.36 -5.22
CA ASP A 350 12.13 13.24 -4.35
C ASP A 350 10.95 12.27 -4.29
N PHE A 351 11.22 10.97 -4.43
CA PHE A 351 10.21 9.93 -4.31
C PHE A 351 10.82 8.63 -3.82
N LEU A 352 10.29 8.07 -2.75
CA LEU A 352 10.67 6.75 -2.20
C LEU A 352 12.19 6.57 -2.02
N GLY A 353 12.88 7.61 -1.58
CA GLY A 353 14.32 7.57 -1.37
C GLY A 353 15.17 7.84 -2.62
N PHE A 354 14.55 8.19 -3.75
CA PHE A 354 15.22 8.58 -4.99
C PHE A 354 14.94 10.03 -5.34
N LYS A 355 15.92 10.69 -5.96
CA LYS A 355 15.81 11.99 -6.61
C LYS A 355 15.67 11.80 -8.11
N LEU A 356 14.62 12.36 -8.70
CA LEU A 356 14.34 12.30 -10.13
C LEU A 356 14.53 13.67 -10.76
N LYS A 357 15.30 13.74 -11.84
CA LYS A 357 15.52 14.94 -12.66
C LYS A 357 15.76 14.53 -14.10
N ILE A 358 15.60 15.44 -15.05
CA ILE A 358 16.02 15.20 -16.42
C ILE A 358 17.26 16.02 -16.77
N ARG A 359 18.09 15.44 -17.65
CA ARG A 359 19.28 16.10 -18.20
C ARG A 359 19.22 16.02 -19.73
N LYS A 360 19.66 17.08 -20.39
CA LYS A 360 19.83 17.10 -21.83
C LYS A 360 21.04 16.25 -22.22
N LYS A 361 20.85 15.29 -23.14
CA LYS A 361 21.90 14.47 -23.73
C LYS A 361 21.75 14.52 -25.25
N GLY A 362 22.58 15.33 -25.90
CA GLY A 362 22.40 15.66 -27.32
C GLY A 362 21.06 16.35 -27.59
N LYS A 363 20.29 15.80 -28.50
CA LYS A 363 18.93 16.32 -28.87
C LYS A 363 17.79 15.81 -27.98
N LYS A 364 18.08 14.91 -27.02
CA LYS A 364 17.04 14.28 -26.18
C LYS A 364 17.23 14.61 -24.71
N TYR A 365 16.13 14.53 -23.94
CA TYR A 365 16.16 14.56 -22.48
C TYR A 365 16.17 13.12 -21.96
N VAL A 366 17.00 12.84 -20.97
CA VAL A 366 17.10 11.54 -20.30
C VAL A 366 16.85 11.70 -18.80
N VAL A 367 16.17 10.73 -18.22
CA VAL A 367 15.98 10.68 -16.77
C VAL A 367 17.31 10.42 -16.08
N ARG A 368 17.57 11.16 -15.03
CA ARG A 368 18.64 10.89 -14.08
C ARG A 368 18.02 10.64 -12.71
N SER A 369 18.30 9.47 -12.16
CA SER A 369 17.89 9.14 -10.79
C SER A 369 19.11 8.80 -9.95
N HIS A 370 19.09 9.20 -8.68
CA HIS A 370 20.04 8.78 -7.66
C HIS A 370 19.34 8.70 -6.32
N MET A 371 20.00 8.08 -5.37
CA MET A 371 19.52 8.08 -3.99
C MET A 371 19.30 9.52 -3.51
N SER A 372 18.25 9.72 -2.73
CA SER A 372 18.06 10.99 -2.00
C SER A 372 19.18 11.16 -0.97
N ASP A 373 19.53 12.41 -0.61
CA ASP A 373 20.59 12.68 0.35
C ASP A 373 20.34 11.96 1.68
N LYS A 374 19.08 11.90 2.09
CA LYS A 374 18.66 11.18 3.30
C LYS A 374 18.87 9.66 3.17
N ALA A 375 18.54 9.07 2.02
CA ALA A 375 18.74 7.64 1.79
C ALA A 375 20.24 7.30 1.70
N TYR A 376 21.02 8.15 1.03
CA TYR A 376 22.47 8.02 0.95
C TYR A 376 23.13 8.08 2.34
N LYS A 377 22.79 9.09 3.15
CA LYS A 377 23.32 9.25 4.51
C LYS A 377 23.02 8.03 5.36
N LYS A 378 21.77 7.53 5.34
CA LYS A 378 21.38 6.33 6.09
C LYS A 378 22.13 5.07 5.63
N ALA A 379 22.33 4.91 4.31
CA ALA A 379 23.10 3.78 3.78
C ALA A 379 24.57 3.86 4.20
N HIS A 380 25.17 5.06 4.12
CA HIS A 380 26.54 5.31 4.54
C HIS A 380 26.75 5.05 6.04
N GLU A 381 25.86 5.56 6.90
CA GLU A 381 25.88 5.31 8.35
C GLU A 381 25.85 3.81 8.65
N LYS A 382 24.91 3.08 8.01
CA LYS A 382 24.77 1.63 8.21
C LYS A 382 26.00 0.85 7.76
N VAL A 383 26.57 1.19 6.61
CA VAL A 383 27.83 0.56 6.14
C VAL A 383 28.98 0.87 7.10
N SER A 384 29.11 2.13 7.53
CA SER A 384 30.14 2.53 8.48
C SER A 384 30.02 1.80 9.83
N GLU A 385 28.81 1.57 10.33
CA GLU A 385 28.58 0.77 11.55
C GLU A 385 29.00 -0.69 11.36
N GLU A 386 28.66 -1.32 10.25
CA GLU A 386 29.06 -2.70 9.97
C GLU A 386 30.58 -2.84 9.79
N VAL A 387 31.23 -1.91 9.10
CA VAL A 387 32.69 -1.87 8.97
C VAL A 387 33.37 -1.72 10.34
N LYS A 388 32.85 -0.85 11.23
CA LYS A 388 33.36 -0.72 12.60
C LYS A 388 33.20 -2.00 13.41
N LYS A 389 32.08 -2.70 13.29
CA LYS A 389 31.89 -4.01 13.94
C LYS A 389 32.90 -5.04 13.46
N LEU A 390 33.15 -5.11 12.15
CA LEU A 390 34.16 -6.01 11.58
C LEU A 390 35.57 -5.64 12.05
N ALA A 391 35.90 -4.35 12.12
CA ALA A 391 37.21 -3.90 12.61
C ALA A 391 37.43 -4.16 14.11
N HIS A 392 36.37 -4.40 14.89
CA HIS A 392 36.43 -4.71 16.32
C HIS A 392 36.16 -6.19 16.63
N SER A 393 35.76 -7.00 15.66
CA SER A 393 35.84 -8.45 15.77
C SER A 393 37.31 -8.80 15.56
N SER A 394 38.08 -8.86 16.67
CA SER A 394 39.39 -9.47 16.70
C SER A 394 39.30 -10.90 16.17
N ASP A 395 40.29 -11.28 15.35
CA ASP A 395 40.53 -12.65 14.94
C ASP A 395 40.50 -13.58 16.15
N ASP A 396 39.41 -14.33 16.32
CA ASP A 396 39.35 -15.58 17.06
C ASP A 396 39.12 -16.73 16.09
#